data_9ceaee5f88984a1dd1000bf03f4c8b5c
#
_entry.id   9ceaee5f88984a1dd1000bf03f4c8b5c
#
_cell.length_a   1.000
_cell.length_b   1.000
_cell.length_c   1.000
_cell.angle_alpha   90.00
_cell.angle_beta   90.00
_cell.angle_gamma   90.00
#
_symmetry.space_group_name_H-M   'P 1'
#
loop_
_entity.id
_entity.type
_entity.pdbx_description
1 polymer ?
#
loop_
_entity_poly.entity_id
_entity_poly.type
_entity_poly.pdbx_seq_one_letter_code
_entity_poly.pdbx_strand_id
1 'polypeptide(L)'
;VQHFYTENGKLPSQDANFYPESGWYERFNDAVQSPELVTDRLDGEDVKNDIIKLNAKREARFYAWIAFDGCEYAKKINDGNSLWLNLKNTNTNGWSQSNTRNCAGTGYLSKKFIDPNIRFGANGTRTHRAARRPYIRMAELYLNLAECYAALDNTTESLANLNEIRERAGLKELTDADL
;
A
#
# COMPACT_ATOMS: atom_id res chain seq x y z
N VAL A 1 3.05 3.00 8.50
CA VAL A 1 3.25 3.43 7.11
C VAL A 1 4.73 3.52 6.77
N GLN A 2 5.56 4.14 7.59
CA GLN A 2 7.01 4.32 7.37
C GLN A 2 7.80 2.99 7.31
N HIS A 3 7.28 1.89 7.85
CA HIS A 3 7.90 0.56 7.81
C HIS A 3 7.61 -0.25 6.54
N PHE A 4 6.79 0.27 5.64
CA PHE A 4 6.68 -0.29 4.30
C PHE A 4 7.83 0.23 3.44
N TYR A 5 8.35 -0.59 2.57
CA TYR A 5 9.46 -0.24 1.70
C TYR A 5 9.04 0.68 0.55
N THR A 6 10.01 1.34 -0.04
CA THR A 6 9.88 1.98 -1.35
C THR A 6 9.89 0.92 -2.45
N GLU A 7 9.61 1.33 -3.68
CA GLU A 7 9.76 0.46 -4.87
C GLU A 7 11.17 -0.12 -5.03
N ASN A 8 12.18 0.52 -4.42
CA ASN A 8 13.58 0.08 -4.43
C ASN A 8 13.90 -0.91 -3.30
N GLY A 9 12.91 -1.31 -2.48
CA GLY A 9 13.09 -2.27 -1.40
C GLY A 9 13.83 -1.72 -0.18
N LYS A 10 13.86 -0.41 0.01
CA LYS A 10 14.47 0.28 1.15
C LYS A 10 13.42 0.99 1.99
N LEU A 11 13.71 1.26 3.26
CA LEU A 11 12.85 2.17 4.03
C LEU A 11 12.90 3.57 3.44
N PRO A 12 11.81 4.35 3.46
CA PRO A 12 11.79 5.71 2.91
C PRO A 12 12.91 6.62 3.41
N SER A 13 13.28 6.51 4.68
CA SER A 13 14.39 7.27 5.28
C SER A 13 15.79 6.80 4.87
N GLN A 14 15.90 5.62 4.27
CA GLN A 14 17.16 5.00 3.85
C GLN A 14 17.33 4.96 2.34
N ASP A 15 16.32 5.37 1.60
CA ASP A 15 16.34 5.37 0.14
C ASP A 15 16.69 6.76 -0.40
N ALA A 16 17.91 6.92 -0.88
CA ALA A 16 18.39 8.18 -1.46
C ALA A 16 17.61 8.61 -2.72
N ASN A 17 16.90 7.69 -3.38
CA ASN A 17 16.06 7.97 -4.55
C ASN A 17 14.62 8.28 -4.17
N PHE A 18 14.28 8.22 -2.89
CA PHE A 18 12.98 8.60 -2.39
C PHE A 18 12.92 10.10 -2.07
N TYR A 19 11.73 10.61 -1.83
CA TYR A 19 11.55 12.01 -1.46
C TYR A 19 12.20 12.31 -0.11
N PRO A 20 12.84 13.48 0.07
CA PRO A 20 13.43 13.86 1.34
C PRO A 20 12.37 13.95 2.44
N GLU A 21 12.74 13.62 3.66
CA GLU A 21 11.80 13.52 4.80
C GLU A 21 11.05 14.83 5.05
N SER A 22 11.71 15.97 4.85
CA SER A 22 11.09 17.29 4.96
C SER A 22 9.92 17.52 3.99
N GLY A 23 9.91 16.81 2.87
CA GLY A 23 8.88 16.91 1.83
C GLY A 23 7.83 15.79 1.85
N TRP A 24 7.89 14.83 2.77
CA TRP A 24 7.00 13.66 2.74
C TRP A 24 5.51 14.00 2.79
N TYR A 25 5.15 15.06 3.47
CA TYR A 25 3.76 15.51 3.61
C TYR A 25 3.33 16.55 2.58
N GLU A 26 4.22 16.94 1.70
CA GLU A 26 3.87 17.75 0.56
C GLU A 26 3.04 16.95 -0.43
N ARG A 27 2.09 17.64 -1.09
CA ARG A 27 1.25 17.04 -2.12
C ARG A 27 1.86 17.27 -3.50
N PHE A 28 1.52 16.43 -4.44
CA PHE A 28 1.84 16.68 -5.83
C PHE A 28 1.01 17.83 -6.36
N ASN A 29 1.65 18.78 -7.03
CA ASN A 29 1.01 20.00 -7.49
C ASN A 29 0.46 19.91 -8.93
N ASP A 30 0.87 18.89 -9.69
CA ASP A 30 0.41 18.69 -11.06
C ASP A 30 0.42 17.20 -11.46
N ALA A 31 -0.25 16.90 -12.58
CA ALA A 31 -0.35 15.54 -13.10
C ALA A 31 1.00 14.97 -13.59
N VAL A 32 1.94 15.83 -13.93
CA VAL A 32 3.27 15.41 -14.42
C VAL A 32 4.13 14.87 -13.30
N GLN A 33 3.92 15.36 -12.08
CA GLN A 33 4.67 14.91 -10.89
C GLN A 33 4.02 13.70 -10.23
N SER A 34 2.78 13.37 -10.60
CA SER A 34 2.08 12.22 -10.04
C SER A 34 2.69 10.93 -10.58
N PRO A 35 3.01 9.94 -9.73
CA PRO A 35 3.46 8.65 -10.18
C PRO A 35 2.42 7.98 -11.10
N GLU A 36 2.86 7.18 -12.05
CA GLU A 36 2.01 6.41 -12.98
C GLU A 36 0.88 5.66 -12.27
N LEU A 37 1.17 5.11 -11.09
CA LEU A 37 0.20 4.42 -10.24
C LEU A 37 -0.97 5.31 -9.80
N VAL A 38 -0.80 6.62 -9.86
CA VAL A 38 -1.84 7.61 -9.55
C VAL A 38 -2.57 8.04 -10.81
N THR A 39 -1.90 8.04 -11.96
CA THR A 39 -2.48 8.49 -13.23
C THR A 39 -3.49 7.50 -13.80
N ASP A 40 -3.29 6.21 -13.67
CA ASP A 40 -4.23 5.16 -14.12
C ASP A 40 -5.60 5.20 -13.44
N ARG A 41 -5.74 5.98 -12.39
CA ARG A 41 -6.97 6.09 -11.61
C ARG A 41 -7.95 7.13 -12.11
N LEU A 42 -7.66 7.85 -13.16
CA LEU A 42 -8.07 9.24 -13.20
C LEU A 42 -8.70 9.62 -14.51
N ASP A 43 -9.71 8.90 -14.88
CA ASP A 43 -10.67 9.35 -15.87
C ASP A 43 -11.32 10.69 -15.41
N GLY A 44 -10.53 11.76 -15.53
CA GLY A 44 -11.07 13.12 -15.54
C GLY A 44 -11.35 13.81 -14.21
N GLU A 45 -11.15 13.21 -13.04
CA GLU A 45 -11.47 13.87 -11.76
C GLU A 45 -10.25 14.52 -11.08
N ASP A 46 -10.49 15.64 -10.39
CA ASP A 46 -9.47 16.49 -9.71
C ASP A 46 -8.71 15.84 -8.53
N VAL A 47 -8.82 14.54 -8.37
CA VAL A 47 -8.18 13.78 -7.29
C VAL A 47 -6.70 13.53 -7.55
N LYS A 48 -6.25 13.81 -8.77
CA LYS A 48 -4.94 13.44 -9.33
C LYS A 48 -3.73 13.87 -8.53
N ASN A 49 -3.82 15.04 -7.95
CA ASN A 49 -2.68 15.74 -7.36
C ASN A 49 -2.73 15.76 -5.84
N ASP A 50 -3.58 14.92 -5.26
CA ASP A 50 -3.95 15.06 -3.85
C ASP A 50 -3.30 14.04 -2.93
N ILE A 51 -2.43 13.16 -3.43
CA ILE A 51 -1.67 12.28 -2.56
C ILE A 51 -0.40 12.96 -2.06
N ILE A 52 -0.02 12.66 -0.83
CA ILE A 52 1.26 13.10 -0.29
C ILE A 52 2.41 12.26 -0.85
N LYS A 53 3.60 12.86 -0.95
CA LYS A 53 4.81 12.22 -1.50
C LYS A 53 5.18 10.94 -0.74
N LEU A 54 4.95 10.87 0.56
CA LEU A 54 5.17 9.68 1.38
C LEU A 54 4.40 8.45 0.88
N ASN A 55 3.26 8.63 0.22
CA ASN A 55 2.42 7.54 -0.27
C ASN A 55 2.74 7.11 -1.72
N ALA A 56 3.64 7.81 -2.39
CA ALA A 56 4.10 7.50 -3.73
C ALA A 56 5.33 6.58 -3.71
N LYS A 57 5.64 5.95 -4.83
CA LYS A 57 6.84 5.10 -5.00
C LYS A 57 7.05 4.07 -3.89
N ARG A 58 5.97 3.44 -3.48
CA ARG A 58 6.01 2.41 -2.42
C ARG A 58 5.91 1.01 -3.02
N GLU A 59 6.36 0.03 -2.28
CA GLU A 59 6.19 -1.38 -2.65
C GLU A 59 4.71 -1.74 -2.88
N ALA A 60 4.43 -2.72 -3.75
CA ALA A 60 3.07 -3.15 -4.10
C ALA A 60 2.23 -3.56 -2.87
N ARG A 61 2.87 -4.12 -1.84
CA ARG A 61 2.23 -4.51 -0.59
C ARG A 61 1.67 -3.32 0.18
N PHE A 62 2.30 -2.13 0.11
CA PHE A 62 1.76 -0.91 0.70
C PHE A 62 0.38 -0.60 0.12
N TYR A 63 0.26 -0.56 -1.19
CA TYR A 63 -1.01 -0.25 -1.87
C TYR A 63 -2.08 -1.33 -1.69
N ALA A 64 -1.67 -2.58 -1.53
CA ALA A 64 -2.59 -3.69 -1.27
C ALA A 64 -3.17 -3.66 0.14
N TRP A 65 -2.43 -3.15 1.14
CA TRP A 65 -2.80 -3.27 2.55
C TRP A 65 -3.22 -1.96 3.19
N ILE A 66 -2.82 -0.84 2.64
CA ILE A 66 -3.05 0.48 3.21
C ILE A 66 -3.91 1.30 2.26
N ALA A 67 -4.96 1.86 2.80
CA ALA A 67 -5.74 2.89 2.13
C ALA A 67 -5.42 4.25 2.75
N PHE A 68 -5.30 5.26 1.91
CA PHE A 68 -4.90 6.61 2.26
C PHE A 68 -5.70 7.63 1.46
N ASP A 69 -5.59 8.88 1.82
CA ASP A 69 -6.28 9.97 1.13
C ASP A 69 -5.92 10.01 -0.36
N GLY A 70 -6.93 10.06 -1.21
CA GLY A 70 -6.77 10.04 -2.67
C GLY A 70 -6.60 8.65 -3.31
N CYS A 71 -6.63 7.55 -2.54
CA CYS A 71 -6.55 6.21 -3.13
C CYS A 71 -7.92 5.62 -3.48
N GLU A 72 -7.97 4.73 -4.46
CA GLU A 72 -9.12 3.87 -4.68
C GLU A 72 -9.24 2.87 -3.52
N TYR A 73 -10.42 2.83 -2.90
CA TYR A 73 -10.72 1.87 -1.85
C TYR A 73 -11.47 0.65 -2.38
N ALA A 74 -12.43 0.86 -3.26
CA ALA A 74 -13.31 -0.15 -3.81
C ALA A 74 -14.00 0.38 -5.07
N LYS A 75 -14.96 -0.38 -5.59
CA LYS A 75 -15.83 0.05 -6.68
C LYS A 75 -17.28 0.14 -6.21
N LYS A 76 -18.08 0.94 -6.92
CA LYS A 76 -19.52 1.04 -6.69
C LYS A 76 -20.25 -0.16 -7.32
N ILE A 77 -21.35 -0.62 -6.68
CA ILE A 77 -22.16 -1.74 -7.17
C ILE A 77 -22.88 -1.35 -8.47
N ASN A 78 -23.44 -0.15 -8.53
CA ASN A 78 -24.40 0.23 -9.56
C ASN A 78 -23.76 0.47 -10.94
N ASP A 79 -22.56 1.05 -10.97
CA ASP A 79 -21.91 1.52 -12.19
C ASP A 79 -20.49 0.99 -12.38
N GLY A 80 -19.95 0.32 -11.38
CA GLY A 80 -18.57 -0.17 -11.40
C GLY A 80 -17.51 0.91 -11.25
N ASN A 81 -17.90 2.17 -11.08
CA ASN A 81 -16.99 3.28 -10.89
C ASN A 81 -16.19 3.17 -9.60
N SER A 82 -15.00 3.73 -9.60
CA SER A 82 -14.13 3.72 -8.44
C SER A 82 -14.69 4.54 -7.29
N LEU A 83 -14.55 4.01 -6.08
CA LEU A 83 -14.82 4.70 -4.83
C LEU A 83 -13.51 5.24 -4.27
N TRP A 84 -13.29 6.54 -4.43
CA TRP A 84 -12.08 7.21 -3.93
C TRP A 84 -12.27 7.64 -2.49
N LEU A 85 -11.18 7.53 -1.71
CA LEU A 85 -11.14 8.07 -0.34
C LEU A 85 -10.81 9.56 -0.37
N ASN A 86 -11.63 10.33 0.33
CA ASN A 86 -11.35 11.73 0.65
C ASN A 86 -11.29 11.87 2.18
N LEU A 87 -10.12 11.70 2.75
CA LEU A 87 -9.89 11.74 4.19
C LEU A 87 -9.60 13.16 4.70
N LYS A 88 -9.48 14.13 3.80
CA LYS A 88 -9.35 15.57 4.14
C LYS A 88 -10.67 16.22 4.47
N ASN A 89 -11.75 15.73 3.87
CA ASN A 89 -13.05 16.36 3.98
C ASN A 89 -13.79 15.82 5.22
N THR A 90 -14.11 16.72 6.14
CA THR A 90 -14.84 16.40 7.36
C THR A 90 -16.29 15.92 7.12
N ASN A 91 -16.84 16.20 5.93
CA ASN A 91 -18.19 15.76 5.53
C ASN A 91 -18.20 14.36 4.90
N THR A 92 -17.05 13.74 4.71
CA THR A 92 -16.91 12.38 4.15
C THR A 92 -16.26 11.44 5.16
N ASN A 93 -15.11 10.87 4.84
CA ASN A 93 -14.40 9.93 5.68
C ASN A 93 -13.28 10.58 6.52
N GLY A 94 -13.10 11.90 6.38
CA GLY A 94 -12.13 12.67 7.16
C GLY A 94 -12.53 12.82 8.62
N TRP A 95 -11.53 13.03 9.47
CA TRP A 95 -11.75 13.23 10.90
C TRP A 95 -12.40 14.58 11.18
N SER A 96 -13.39 14.56 12.08
CA SER A 96 -13.95 15.79 12.67
C SER A 96 -14.40 15.52 14.12
N GLN A 97 -14.58 16.58 14.89
CA GLN A 97 -15.10 16.46 16.27
C GLN A 97 -16.51 15.86 16.31
N SER A 98 -17.31 16.08 15.27
CA SER A 98 -18.67 15.55 15.16
C SER A 98 -18.74 14.13 14.61
N ASN A 99 -17.68 13.63 13.98
CA ASN A 99 -17.62 12.30 13.35
C ASN A 99 -16.36 11.55 13.74
N THR A 100 -16.21 11.28 15.03
CA THR A 100 -15.04 10.58 15.58
C THR A 100 -15.12 9.07 15.44
N ARG A 101 -16.30 8.50 15.18
CA ARG A 101 -16.51 7.04 15.13
C ARG A 101 -16.29 6.41 13.75
N ASN A 102 -16.53 7.16 12.69
CA ASN A 102 -16.56 6.66 11.30
C ASN A 102 -15.47 7.33 10.45
N CYS A 103 -14.39 7.74 11.05
CA CYS A 103 -13.30 8.45 10.37
C CYS A 103 -11.94 7.79 10.63
N ALA A 104 -11.00 8.08 9.75
CA ALA A 104 -9.61 7.68 9.90
C ALA A 104 -8.83 8.75 10.68
N GLY A 105 -8.71 8.61 12.00
CA GLY A 105 -7.98 9.55 12.85
C GLY A 105 -6.50 9.71 12.49
N THR A 106 -5.93 8.72 11.80
CA THR A 106 -4.52 8.74 11.35
C THR A 106 -4.35 9.12 9.88
N GLY A 107 -5.44 9.30 9.13
CA GLY A 107 -5.40 9.46 7.67
C GLY A 107 -5.09 8.18 6.89
N TYR A 108 -5.10 7.03 7.57
CA TYR A 108 -4.87 5.72 6.96
C TYR A 108 -5.89 4.69 7.44
N LEU A 109 -6.26 3.78 6.55
CA LEU A 109 -7.15 2.65 6.85
C LEU A 109 -6.46 1.35 6.44
N SER A 110 -6.72 0.26 7.18
CA SER A 110 -6.23 -1.06 6.81
C SER A 110 -7.14 -1.69 5.77
N LYS A 111 -6.55 -2.13 4.65
CA LYS A 111 -7.20 -2.99 3.63
C LYS A 111 -6.87 -4.47 3.83
N LYS A 112 -6.00 -4.80 4.78
CA LYS A 112 -5.64 -6.18 5.08
C LYS A 112 -6.89 -6.97 5.50
N PHE A 113 -7.09 -8.12 4.90
CA PHE A 113 -8.28 -8.99 5.07
C PHE A 113 -9.59 -8.43 4.48
N ILE A 114 -9.54 -7.37 3.69
CA ILE A 114 -10.68 -6.93 2.89
C ILE A 114 -10.62 -7.62 1.54
N ASP A 115 -11.77 -8.07 1.05
CA ASP A 115 -11.88 -8.62 -0.31
C ASP A 115 -11.48 -7.53 -1.32
N PRO A 116 -10.48 -7.76 -2.18
CA PRO A 116 -10.08 -6.79 -3.19
C PRO A 116 -11.19 -6.49 -4.21
N ASN A 117 -12.18 -7.37 -4.33
CA ASN A 117 -13.34 -7.19 -5.19
C ASN A 117 -14.57 -6.64 -4.45
N ILE A 118 -14.40 -6.13 -3.24
CA ILE A 118 -15.50 -5.51 -2.49
C ILE A 118 -16.12 -4.37 -3.30
N ARG A 119 -17.46 -4.32 -3.30
CA ARG A 119 -18.21 -3.22 -3.92
C ARG A 119 -19.22 -2.67 -2.92
N PHE A 120 -19.39 -1.37 -2.98
CA PHE A 120 -20.33 -0.65 -2.13
C PHE A 120 -21.49 -0.07 -2.94
N GLY A 121 -22.69 -0.16 -2.37
CA GLY A 121 -23.90 0.46 -2.87
C GLY A 121 -24.45 1.49 -1.90
N ALA A 122 -25.63 2.01 -2.22
CA ALA A 122 -26.34 2.93 -1.35
C ALA A 122 -26.70 2.27 0.00
N ASN A 123 -26.87 3.10 1.03
CA ASN A 123 -27.34 2.69 2.36
C ASN A 123 -26.49 1.58 3.04
N GLY A 124 -25.18 1.58 2.75
CA GLY A 124 -24.26 0.60 3.34
C GLY A 124 -24.34 -0.82 2.74
N THR A 125 -25.09 -0.99 1.66
CA THR A 125 -25.10 -2.25 0.91
C THR A 125 -23.70 -2.55 0.40
N ARG A 126 -23.26 -3.82 0.52
CA ARG A 126 -21.96 -4.25 0.03
C ARG A 126 -22.02 -5.68 -0.50
N THR A 127 -21.22 -5.95 -1.52
CA THR A 127 -20.90 -7.30 -1.99
C THR A 127 -19.44 -7.59 -1.70
N HIS A 128 -19.17 -8.70 -1.05
CA HIS A 128 -17.81 -9.14 -0.75
C HIS A 128 -17.79 -10.66 -0.53
N ARG A 129 -16.64 -11.27 -0.70
CA ARG A 129 -16.36 -12.62 -0.24
C ARG A 129 -15.75 -12.57 1.15
N ALA A 130 -16.01 -13.56 1.96
CA ALA A 130 -15.35 -13.69 3.26
C ALA A 130 -13.85 -13.88 3.04
N ALA A 131 -13.05 -13.03 3.67
CA ALA A 131 -11.60 -13.16 3.61
C ALA A 131 -11.16 -14.42 4.38
N ARG A 132 -10.38 -15.27 3.71
CA ARG A 132 -9.71 -16.39 4.37
C ARG A 132 -8.60 -15.86 5.27
N ARG A 133 -8.55 -16.31 6.50
CA ARG A 133 -7.49 -15.96 7.45
C ARG A 133 -6.57 -17.16 7.60
N PRO A 134 -5.40 -17.17 6.93
CA PRO A 134 -4.46 -18.26 7.09
C PRO A 134 -3.84 -18.23 8.49
N TYR A 135 -3.69 -19.37 9.13
CA TYR A 135 -2.93 -19.50 10.38
C TYR A 135 -1.42 -19.54 10.12
N ILE A 136 -1.02 -20.25 9.07
CA ILE A 136 0.37 -20.38 8.62
C ILE A 136 0.39 -20.07 7.12
N ARG A 137 1.41 -19.38 6.66
CA ARG A 137 1.61 -19.07 5.24
C ARG A 137 2.97 -19.58 4.79
N MET A 138 3.06 -20.02 3.53
CA MET A 138 4.33 -20.45 2.93
C MET A 138 5.45 -19.43 3.08
N ALA A 139 5.12 -18.14 3.03
CA ALA A 139 6.10 -17.07 3.26
C ALA A 139 6.85 -17.20 4.59
N GLU A 140 6.19 -17.65 5.65
CA GLU A 140 6.83 -17.90 6.95
C GLU A 140 7.85 -19.04 6.87
N LEU A 141 7.51 -20.12 6.16
CA LEU A 141 8.42 -21.24 5.97
C LEU A 141 9.67 -20.86 5.16
N TYR A 142 9.51 -20.10 4.07
CA TYR A 142 10.63 -19.57 3.30
C TYR A 142 11.53 -18.68 4.14
N LEU A 143 10.96 -17.76 4.92
CA LEU A 143 11.75 -16.89 5.79
C LEU A 143 12.50 -17.67 6.87
N ASN A 144 11.85 -18.67 7.48
CA ASN A 144 12.52 -19.55 8.46
C ASN A 144 13.64 -20.36 7.83
N LEU A 145 13.44 -20.87 6.60
CA LEU A 145 14.51 -21.55 5.85
C LEU A 145 15.66 -20.61 5.53
N ALA A 146 15.39 -19.41 5.06
CA ALA A 146 16.41 -18.40 4.79
C ALA A 146 17.24 -18.09 6.05
N GLU A 147 16.60 -17.94 7.20
CA GLU A 147 17.28 -17.71 8.48
C GLU A 147 18.13 -18.91 8.89
N CYS A 148 17.61 -20.14 8.76
CA CYS A 148 18.36 -21.35 9.06
C CYS A 148 19.62 -21.49 8.17
N TYR A 149 19.48 -21.25 6.86
CA TYR A 149 20.62 -21.30 5.95
C TYR A 149 21.65 -20.20 6.24
N ALA A 150 21.19 -19.00 6.59
CA ALA A 150 22.10 -17.93 7.02
C ALA A 150 22.88 -18.32 8.28
N ALA A 151 22.24 -18.96 9.24
CA ALA A 151 22.90 -19.44 10.47
C ALA A 151 23.90 -20.58 10.20
N LEU A 152 23.81 -21.25 9.07
CA LEU A 152 24.74 -22.29 8.60
C LEU A 152 25.78 -21.75 7.60
N ASP A 153 25.91 -20.45 7.47
CA ASP A 153 26.78 -19.76 6.52
C ASP A 153 26.54 -20.16 5.04
N ASN A 154 25.33 -20.67 4.74
CA ASN A 154 24.90 -21.01 3.38
C ASN A 154 24.16 -19.85 2.74
N THR A 155 24.89 -18.85 2.32
CA THR A 155 24.36 -17.60 1.74
C THR A 155 23.50 -17.86 0.50
N THR A 156 23.92 -18.76 -0.39
CA THR A 156 23.22 -19.06 -1.65
C THR A 156 21.80 -19.53 -1.40
N GLU A 157 21.62 -20.53 -0.54
CA GLU A 157 20.28 -21.05 -0.22
C GLU A 157 19.46 -20.04 0.61
N SER A 158 20.12 -19.29 1.49
CA SER A 158 19.46 -18.22 2.23
C SER A 158 18.87 -17.17 1.30
N LEU A 159 19.65 -16.67 0.35
CA LEU A 159 19.18 -15.70 -0.65
C LEU A 159 18.09 -16.26 -1.55
N ALA A 160 18.22 -17.51 -2.01
CA ALA A 160 17.21 -18.15 -2.85
C ALA A 160 15.83 -18.15 -2.15
N ASN A 161 15.77 -18.57 -0.90
CA ASN A 161 14.52 -18.60 -0.14
C ASN A 161 13.98 -17.19 0.18
N LEU A 162 14.86 -16.23 0.44
CA LEU A 162 14.46 -14.84 0.67
C LEU A 162 13.92 -14.18 -0.60
N ASN A 163 14.52 -14.46 -1.76
CA ASN A 163 14.13 -13.91 -3.04
C ASN A 163 12.75 -14.40 -3.51
N GLU A 164 12.33 -15.60 -3.18
CA GLU A 164 10.94 -16.05 -3.39
C GLU A 164 9.90 -15.09 -2.78
N ILE A 165 10.20 -14.59 -1.59
CA ILE A 165 9.32 -13.63 -0.90
C ILE A 165 9.42 -12.23 -1.53
N ARG A 166 10.61 -11.83 -1.95
CA ARG A 166 10.87 -10.53 -2.59
C ARG A 166 10.22 -10.46 -3.96
N GLU A 167 10.37 -11.48 -4.80
CA GLU A 167 9.72 -11.58 -6.10
C GLU A 167 8.19 -11.43 -5.97
N ARG A 168 7.60 -12.18 -5.06
CA ARG A 168 6.16 -12.07 -4.77
C ARG A 168 5.74 -10.68 -4.31
N ALA A 169 6.61 -9.96 -3.62
CA ALA A 169 6.37 -8.58 -3.19
C ALA A 169 6.59 -7.54 -4.30
N GLY A 170 7.05 -7.96 -5.48
CA GLY A 170 7.43 -7.07 -6.58
C GLY A 170 8.73 -6.32 -6.30
N LEU A 171 9.60 -6.84 -5.45
CA LEU A 171 10.89 -6.27 -5.13
C LEU A 171 12.00 -6.95 -5.93
N LYS A 172 13.03 -6.19 -6.27
CA LYS A 172 14.23 -6.73 -6.92
C LYS A 172 14.87 -7.82 -6.03
N GLU A 173 15.36 -8.89 -6.66
CA GLU A 173 16.15 -9.91 -5.99
C GLU A 173 17.41 -9.32 -5.35
N LEU A 174 17.79 -9.90 -4.22
CA LEU A 174 19.09 -9.65 -3.57
C LEU A 174 20.14 -10.59 -4.15
N THR A 175 21.35 -10.09 -4.21
CA THR A 175 22.56 -10.81 -4.63
C THR A 175 23.59 -10.77 -3.50
N ASP A 176 24.66 -11.54 -3.62
CA ASP A 176 25.78 -11.51 -2.67
C ASP A 176 26.37 -10.10 -2.50
N ALA A 177 26.25 -9.25 -3.51
CA ALA A 177 26.71 -7.87 -3.46
C ALA A 177 25.82 -6.93 -2.58
N ASP A 178 24.66 -7.39 -2.20
CA ASP A 178 23.72 -6.65 -1.36
C ASP A 178 23.86 -7.00 0.13
N LEU A 179 24.72 -7.97 0.46
CA LEU A 179 25.06 -8.42 1.81
C LEU A 179 26.31 -7.73 2.33
#